data_6006c9baad9a55ad1c35e38adca853d5
#
_entry.id   6006c9baad9a55ad1c35e38adca853d5
#
_cell.length_a   1.000
_cell.length_b   1.000
_cell.length_c   1.000
_cell.angle_alpha   90.00
_cell.angle_beta   90.00
_cell.angle_gamma   90.00
#
_symmetry.space_group_name_H-M   'P 1'
#
loop_
_entity.id
_entity.type
_entity.pdbx_description
1 polymer ?
#
loop_
_entity_poly.entity_id
_entity_poly.type
_entity_poly.pdbx_seq_one_letter_code
_entity_poly.pdbx_strand_id
1 'polypeptide(L)'
;MSRSWLLLPMIACAGAALADPPPVHRADVERRAEAMFDRSDTNHDGILTLAEYHAALAAIVKAKGGTPTPQGWAIVDAQFAAVDQTHSGRVARAQFVDAALAHFDGADLNHDGTVTPKEARMAAKIKNKAAKAATVK
;
A
#
# COMPACT_ATOMS: atom_id res chain seq x y z
N MET A 1 -11.82 -16.94 7.95
CA MET A 1 -10.55 -16.29 8.28
C MET A 1 -10.33 -15.16 7.29
N SER A 2 -10.72 -13.96 7.68
CA SER A 2 -10.70 -12.78 6.83
C SER A 2 -9.28 -12.23 6.75
N ARG A 3 -8.64 -12.36 5.60
CA ARG A 3 -7.38 -11.68 5.31
C ARG A 3 -7.71 -10.22 5.00
N SER A 4 -7.70 -9.40 6.04
CA SER A 4 -7.84 -7.95 5.93
C SER A 4 -6.67 -7.37 5.15
N TRP A 5 -7.00 -6.78 4.04
CA TRP A 5 -6.13 -5.98 3.19
C TRP A 5 -5.93 -4.61 3.81
N LEU A 6 -4.95 -4.49 4.69
CA LEU A 6 -4.47 -3.20 5.19
C LEU A 6 -3.16 -2.85 4.49
N LEU A 7 -3.30 -2.49 3.24
CA LEU A 7 -2.22 -1.96 2.43
C LEU A 7 -2.48 -0.53 2.09
N LEU A 8 -1.81 0.34 2.74
CA LEU A 8 -1.94 1.78 2.82
C LEU A 8 -3.09 2.18 3.74
N PRO A 9 -2.85 3.03 4.73
CA PRO A 9 -3.94 3.78 5.35
C PRO A 9 -4.38 4.85 4.36
N MET A 10 -4.99 4.42 3.29
CA MET A 10 -5.69 5.30 2.37
C MET A 10 -7.14 5.34 2.78
N ILE A 11 -7.47 6.42 3.45
CA ILE A 11 -8.82 6.92 3.57
C ILE A 11 -9.71 6.14 4.55
N ALA A 12 -9.57 6.47 5.82
CA ALA A 12 -10.74 6.50 6.68
C ALA A 12 -10.88 7.94 7.17
N CYS A 13 -11.45 8.82 6.36
CA CYS A 13 -12.22 9.93 6.87
C CYS A 13 -13.61 9.40 7.17
N ALA A 14 -13.89 9.27 8.46
CA ALA A 14 -15.19 8.94 8.98
C ALA A 14 -16.18 10.09 8.68
N GLY A 15 -17.38 9.71 8.23
CA GLY A 15 -18.59 10.48 8.42
C GLY A 15 -19.06 11.28 7.22
N ALA A 16 -19.89 10.65 6.42
CA ALA A 16 -21.18 11.10 5.92
C ALA A 16 -21.66 10.18 4.80
N ALA A 17 -22.85 9.61 4.99
CA ALA A 17 -23.77 9.11 3.97
C ALA A 17 -23.18 8.60 2.65
N LEU A 18 -23.16 7.28 2.45
CA LEU A 18 -23.42 6.53 1.19
C LEU A 18 -22.89 7.09 -0.15
N ALA A 19 -21.97 8.04 -0.14
CA ALA A 19 -21.31 8.46 -1.37
C ALA A 19 -20.10 7.53 -1.62
N ASP A 20 -19.97 7.03 -2.83
CA ASP A 20 -18.76 6.34 -3.23
C ASP A 20 -17.54 7.23 -2.98
N PRO A 21 -16.41 6.67 -2.53
CA PRO A 21 -15.19 7.45 -2.36
C PRO A 21 -14.80 8.09 -3.69
N PRO A 22 -14.15 9.25 -3.66
CA PRO A 22 -13.74 9.93 -4.89
C PRO A 22 -12.76 9.04 -5.69
N PRO A 23 -12.73 9.21 -7.03
CA PRO A 23 -11.77 8.51 -7.86
C PRO A 23 -10.34 8.88 -7.46
N VAL A 24 -9.41 7.97 -7.67
CA VAL A 24 -7.99 8.14 -7.37
C VAL A 24 -7.23 8.30 -8.68
N HIS A 25 -6.43 9.36 -8.79
CA HIS A 25 -5.61 9.61 -9.97
C HIS A 25 -4.19 9.09 -9.79
N ARG A 26 -3.57 8.62 -10.87
CA ARG A 26 -2.21 8.07 -10.90
C ARG A 26 -1.19 9.05 -10.30
N ALA A 27 -1.26 10.33 -10.67
CA ALA A 27 -0.39 11.37 -10.15
C ALA A 27 -0.53 11.59 -8.63
N ASP A 28 -1.73 11.35 -8.07
CA ASP A 28 -1.95 11.43 -6.63
C ASP A 28 -1.30 10.25 -5.89
N VAL A 29 -1.31 9.07 -6.50
CA VAL A 29 -0.63 7.88 -5.94
C VAL A 29 0.87 8.10 -5.94
N GLU A 30 1.44 8.55 -7.06
CA GLU A 30 2.85 8.88 -7.19
C GLU A 30 3.31 9.87 -6.12
N ARG A 31 2.65 11.03 -6.06
CA ARG A 31 2.95 12.08 -5.07
C ARG A 31 2.86 11.59 -3.62
N ARG A 32 1.88 10.73 -3.32
CA ARG A 32 1.72 10.14 -1.97
C ARG A 32 2.81 9.12 -1.66
N ALA A 33 3.20 8.31 -2.64
CA ALA A 33 4.28 7.35 -2.49
C ALA A 33 5.61 8.07 -2.24
N GLU A 34 5.91 9.12 -3.00
CA GLU A 34 7.09 9.96 -2.79
C GLU A 34 7.10 10.59 -1.41
N ALA A 35 5.99 11.23 -1.00
CA ALA A 35 5.88 11.85 0.32
C ALA A 35 5.96 10.82 1.47
N MET A 36 5.54 9.59 1.24
CA MET A 36 5.68 8.52 2.23
C MET A 36 7.13 8.03 2.31
N PHE A 37 7.79 7.88 1.17
CA PHE A 37 9.21 7.54 1.12
C PHE A 37 10.02 8.59 1.88
N ASP A 38 9.88 9.88 1.55
CA ASP A 38 10.62 10.99 2.17
C ASP A 38 10.45 11.07 3.68
N ARG A 39 9.26 10.73 4.20
CA ARG A 39 9.01 10.68 5.64
C ARG A 39 9.61 9.46 6.31
N SER A 40 9.78 8.38 5.57
CA SER A 40 10.28 7.11 6.09
C SER A 40 11.80 7.02 6.01
N ASP A 41 12.39 7.60 4.97
CA ASP A 41 13.84 7.74 4.78
C ASP A 41 14.38 8.82 5.74
N THR A 42 14.71 8.39 6.96
CA THR A 42 15.05 9.31 8.06
C THR A 42 16.44 9.91 7.89
N ASN A 43 17.34 9.17 7.26
CA ASN A 43 18.73 9.62 7.03
C ASN A 43 18.90 10.33 5.67
N HIS A 44 17.85 10.36 4.83
CA HIS A 44 17.83 11.00 3.53
C HIS A 44 18.91 10.51 2.56
N ASP A 45 19.25 9.21 2.64
CA ASP A 45 20.22 8.59 1.73
C ASP A 45 19.59 8.07 0.41
N GLY A 46 18.29 8.22 0.25
CA GLY A 46 17.53 7.78 -0.92
C GLY A 46 17.25 6.27 -0.93
N ILE A 47 17.54 5.59 0.17
CA ILE A 47 17.33 4.16 0.35
C ILE A 47 16.50 3.94 1.62
N LEU A 48 15.37 3.31 1.48
CA LEU A 48 14.53 2.92 2.62
C LEU A 48 14.95 1.55 3.12
N THR A 49 15.35 1.47 4.38
CA THR A 49 15.62 0.20 5.06
C THR A 49 14.37 -0.30 5.78
N LEU A 50 14.30 -1.61 6.06
CA LEU A 50 13.20 -2.19 6.83
C LEU A 50 13.06 -1.55 8.21
N ALA A 51 14.18 -1.21 8.86
CA ALA A 51 14.17 -0.56 10.17
C ALA A 51 13.54 0.85 10.13
N GLU A 52 13.87 1.65 9.12
CA GLU A 52 13.26 2.97 8.91
C GLU A 52 11.77 2.85 8.58
N TYR A 53 11.39 1.88 7.74
CA TYR A 53 10.00 1.62 7.41
C TYR A 53 9.18 1.23 8.65
N HIS A 54 9.72 0.36 9.52
CA HIS A 54 9.13 0.02 10.81
C HIS A 54 8.98 1.25 11.71
N ALA A 55 10.04 2.08 11.84
CA ALA A 55 10.01 3.27 12.67
C ALA A 55 8.94 4.26 12.21
N ALA A 56 8.83 4.51 10.91
CA ALA A 56 7.82 5.39 10.32
C ALA A 56 6.40 4.89 10.59
N LEU A 57 6.16 3.59 10.39
CA LEU A 57 4.83 2.99 10.65
C LEU A 57 4.49 2.95 12.14
N ALA A 58 5.47 2.66 13.01
CA ALA A 58 5.28 2.73 14.46
C ALA A 58 4.85 4.13 14.89
N ALA A 59 5.48 5.17 14.34
CA ALA A 59 5.12 6.56 14.62
C ALA A 59 3.68 6.88 14.18
N ILE A 60 3.25 6.40 13.01
CA ILE A 60 1.87 6.57 12.51
C ILE A 60 0.86 5.87 13.41
N VAL A 61 1.14 4.61 13.80
CA VAL A 61 0.26 3.82 14.69
C VAL A 61 0.15 4.51 16.05
N LYS A 62 1.26 4.96 16.61
CA LYS A 62 1.31 5.69 17.89
C LYS A 62 0.53 7.00 17.82
N ALA A 63 0.67 7.77 16.74
CA ALA A 63 -0.06 9.02 16.54
C ALA A 63 -1.58 8.82 16.50
N LYS A 64 -2.04 7.63 16.10
CA LYS A 64 -3.45 7.22 16.12
C LYS A 64 -3.90 6.57 17.44
N GLY A 65 -3.05 6.61 18.48
CA GLY A 65 -3.33 6.02 19.79
C GLY A 65 -3.24 4.48 19.83
N GLY A 66 -2.68 3.86 18.80
CA GLY A 66 -2.48 2.41 18.72
C GLY A 66 -1.11 1.95 19.19
N THR A 67 -0.97 0.63 19.29
CA THR A 67 0.33 -0.04 19.50
C THR A 67 0.53 -1.06 18.38
N PRO A 68 1.74 -1.15 17.81
CA PRO A 68 2.02 -2.18 16.82
C PRO A 68 1.87 -3.58 17.42
N THR A 69 1.25 -4.49 16.68
CA THR A 69 1.10 -5.89 17.08
C THR A 69 2.07 -6.79 16.31
N PRO A 70 2.44 -7.98 16.83
CA PRO A 70 3.28 -8.93 16.10
C PRO A 70 2.70 -9.29 14.71
N GLN A 71 1.37 -9.45 14.63
CA GLN A 71 0.69 -9.72 13.36
C GLN A 71 0.77 -8.52 12.41
N GLY A 72 0.71 -7.29 12.95
CA GLY A 72 0.89 -6.07 12.19
C GLY A 72 2.28 -6.01 11.57
N TRP A 73 3.32 -6.31 12.33
CA TRP A 73 4.69 -6.34 11.82
C TRP A 73 4.90 -7.40 10.74
N ALA A 74 4.36 -8.61 10.91
CA ALA A 74 4.45 -9.64 9.88
C ALA A 74 3.83 -9.21 8.54
N ILE A 75 2.76 -8.40 8.59
CA ILE A 75 2.17 -7.81 7.37
C ILE A 75 3.11 -6.77 6.76
N VAL A 76 3.70 -5.92 7.58
CA VAL A 76 4.65 -4.88 7.15
C VAL A 76 5.88 -5.49 6.51
N ASP A 77 6.45 -6.53 7.13
CA ASP A 77 7.60 -7.27 6.61
C ASP A 77 7.29 -7.90 5.25
N ALA A 78 6.12 -8.51 5.11
CA ALA A 78 5.69 -9.09 3.84
C ALA A 78 5.47 -8.04 2.75
N GLN A 79 5.02 -6.85 3.11
CA GLN A 79 4.87 -5.73 2.19
C GLN A 79 6.21 -5.19 1.73
N PHE A 80 7.13 -4.97 2.66
CA PHE A 80 8.48 -4.53 2.36
C PHE A 80 9.19 -5.53 1.45
N ALA A 81 9.11 -6.83 1.76
CA ALA A 81 9.69 -7.90 0.96
C ALA A 81 9.09 -7.99 -0.46
N ALA A 82 7.82 -7.63 -0.63
CA ALA A 82 7.20 -7.59 -1.96
C ALA A 82 7.74 -6.45 -2.84
N VAL A 83 8.23 -5.36 -2.24
CA VAL A 83 8.89 -4.25 -2.93
C VAL A 83 10.38 -4.52 -3.11
N ASP A 84 11.04 -5.07 -2.09
CA ASP A 84 12.44 -5.49 -2.14
C ASP A 84 12.60 -6.83 -2.87
N GLN A 85 12.48 -6.78 -4.19
CA GLN A 85 12.60 -7.97 -5.05
C GLN A 85 13.96 -8.65 -4.96
N THR A 86 14.99 -7.95 -4.52
CA THR A 86 16.36 -8.46 -4.36
C THR A 86 16.62 -9.07 -3.00
N HIS A 87 15.68 -8.94 -2.05
CA HIS A 87 15.81 -9.35 -0.65
C HIS A 87 17.06 -8.78 0.03
N SER A 88 17.45 -7.58 -0.39
CA SER A 88 18.63 -6.87 0.13
C SER A 88 18.37 -6.15 1.46
N GLY A 89 17.11 -6.04 1.89
CA GLY A 89 16.69 -5.22 3.01
C GLY A 89 16.72 -3.71 2.70
N ARG A 90 16.85 -3.35 1.44
CA ARG A 90 17.01 -1.97 0.96
C ARG A 90 16.13 -1.73 -0.26
N VAL A 91 15.34 -0.66 -0.22
CA VAL A 91 14.42 -0.26 -1.28
C VAL A 91 14.77 1.15 -1.72
N ALA A 92 15.14 1.32 -2.98
CA ALA A 92 15.37 2.64 -3.56
C ALA A 92 14.02 3.38 -3.78
N ARG A 93 14.08 4.72 -3.78
CA ARG A 93 12.91 5.57 -4.02
C ARG A 93 12.10 5.15 -5.25
N ALA A 94 12.77 4.92 -6.38
CA ALA A 94 12.12 4.51 -7.61
C ALA A 94 11.36 3.18 -7.44
N GLN A 95 11.97 2.18 -6.82
CA GLN A 95 11.33 0.88 -6.55
C GLN A 95 10.07 1.03 -5.68
N PHE A 96 10.13 1.90 -4.66
CA PHE A 96 9.00 2.16 -3.78
C PHE A 96 7.82 2.81 -4.53
N VAL A 97 8.11 3.82 -5.35
CA VAL A 97 7.12 4.51 -6.17
C VAL A 97 6.56 3.59 -7.23
N ASP A 98 7.40 2.85 -7.94
CA ASP A 98 6.99 1.89 -8.97
C ASP A 98 6.07 0.79 -8.41
N ALA A 99 6.35 0.30 -7.20
CA ALA A 99 5.49 -0.67 -6.54
C ALA A 99 4.10 -0.09 -6.22
N ALA A 100 4.04 1.17 -5.79
CA ALA A 100 2.76 1.85 -5.55
C ALA A 100 1.97 2.05 -6.85
N LEU A 101 2.66 2.42 -7.93
CA LEU A 101 2.06 2.59 -9.26
C LEU A 101 1.61 1.26 -9.86
N ALA A 102 2.37 0.18 -9.68
CA ALA A 102 1.96 -1.15 -10.13
C ALA A 102 0.66 -1.62 -9.45
N HIS A 103 0.44 -1.25 -8.19
CA HIS A 103 -0.83 -1.50 -7.51
C HIS A 103 -1.98 -0.70 -8.13
N PHE A 104 -1.73 0.57 -8.46
CA PHE A 104 -2.69 1.43 -9.13
C PHE A 104 -3.04 0.88 -10.51
N ASP A 105 -2.03 0.58 -11.34
CA ASP A 105 -2.19 0.06 -12.70
C ASP A 105 -2.96 -1.28 -12.72
N GLY A 106 -2.79 -2.09 -11.69
CA GLY A 106 -3.57 -3.33 -11.52
C GLY A 106 -5.04 -3.10 -11.10
N ALA A 107 -5.42 -1.90 -10.71
CA ALA A 107 -6.78 -1.50 -10.37
C ALA A 107 -7.43 -0.64 -11.46
N ASP A 108 -6.63 0.07 -12.24
CA ASP A 108 -7.03 0.86 -13.40
C ASP A 108 -7.27 -0.08 -14.60
N LEU A 109 -8.50 -0.59 -14.70
CA LEU A 109 -8.85 -1.63 -15.66
C LEU A 109 -9.00 -1.13 -17.10
N ASN A 110 -9.28 0.15 -17.26
CA ASN A 110 -9.45 0.81 -18.55
C ASN A 110 -8.22 1.62 -19.00
N HIS A 111 -7.22 1.75 -18.10
CA HIS A 111 -5.97 2.48 -18.32
C HIS A 111 -6.15 3.96 -18.66
N ASP A 112 -7.17 4.61 -18.04
CA ASP A 112 -7.41 6.05 -18.22
C ASP A 112 -6.65 6.94 -17.22
N GLY A 113 -5.84 6.35 -16.34
CA GLY A 113 -5.09 7.04 -15.31
C GLY A 113 -5.92 7.41 -14.08
N THR A 114 -7.13 6.82 -13.95
CA THR A 114 -8.05 7.10 -12.85
C THR A 114 -8.69 5.79 -12.37
N VAL A 115 -8.52 5.46 -11.11
CA VAL A 115 -9.24 4.32 -10.51
C VAL A 115 -10.52 4.80 -9.88
N THR A 116 -11.64 4.44 -10.49
CA THR A 116 -12.98 4.68 -9.94
C THR A 116 -13.33 3.65 -8.85
N PRO A 117 -14.28 3.95 -7.94
CA PRO A 117 -14.75 2.97 -6.96
C PRO A 117 -15.29 1.67 -7.59
N LYS A 118 -15.84 1.76 -8.78
CA LYS A 118 -16.32 0.60 -9.54
C LYS A 118 -15.17 -0.29 -9.98
N GLU A 119 -14.11 0.28 -10.54
CA GLU A 119 -12.90 -0.44 -10.95
C GLU A 119 -12.19 -1.06 -9.77
N ALA A 120 -12.02 -0.33 -8.66
CA ALA A 120 -11.44 -0.86 -7.44
C ALA A 120 -12.17 -2.11 -6.92
N ARG A 121 -13.53 -2.09 -6.95
CA ARG A 121 -14.35 -3.26 -6.57
C ARG A 121 -14.20 -4.42 -7.56
N MET A 122 -14.10 -4.13 -8.84
CA MET A 122 -13.91 -5.16 -9.87
C MET A 122 -12.52 -5.80 -9.78
N ALA A 123 -11.47 -5.00 -9.64
CA ALA A 123 -10.10 -5.46 -9.46
C ALA A 123 -9.97 -6.37 -8.21
N ALA A 124 -10.59 -5.97 -7.09
CA ALA A 124 -10.63 -6.79 -5.88
C ALA A 124 -11.32 -8.14 -6.11
N LYS A 125 -12.43 -8.17 -6.85
CA LYS A 125 -13.13 -9.42 -7.21
C LYS A 125 -12.27 -10.34 -8.08
N ILE A 126 -11.55 -9.78 -9.05
CA ILE A 126 -10.64 -10.52 -9.94
C ILE A 126 -9.50 -11.15 -9.12
N LYS A 127 -8.85 -10.36 -8.25
CA LYS A 127 -7.79 -10.85 -7.37
C LYS A 127 -8.27 -11.97 -6.43
N ASN A 128 -9.44 -11.82 -5.82
CA ASN A 128 -10.01 -12.83 -4.94
C ASN A 128 -10.36 -14.13 -5.68
N LYS A 129 -10.85 -14.03 -6.92
CA LYS A 129 -11.13 -15.20 -7.77
C LYS A 129 -9.85 -15.94 -8.14
N ALA A 130 -8.80 -15.20 -8.52
CA ALA A 130 -7.49 -15.78 -8.84
C ALA A 130 -6.84 -16.46 -7.61
N ALA A 131 -6.91 -15.83 -6.44
CA ALA A 131 -6.40 -16.42 -5.20
C ALA A 131 -7.12 -17.73 -4.82
N LYS A 132 -8.45 -17.78 -4.98
CA LYS A 132 -9.22 -19.01 -4.76
C LYS A 132 -8.85 -20.12 -5.76
N ALA A 133 -8.63 -19.79 -7.02
CA ALA A 133 -8.24 -20.76 -8.03
C ALA A 133 -6.85 -21.35 -7.76
N ALA A 134 -5.93 -20.57 -7.21
CA ALA A 134 -4.58 -21.02 -6.84
C ALA A 134 -4.53 -21.93 -5.60
N THR A 135 -5.56 -21.88 -4.74
CA THR A 135 -5.61 -22.68 -3.49
C THR A 135 -6.26 -24.08 -3.70
N VAL A 136 -6.80 -24.36 -4.89
CA VAL A 136 -7.53 -25.60 -5.23
C VAL A 136 -6.65 -26.62 -5.99
N LYS A 137 -5.30 -26.43 -6.03
CA LYS A 137 -4.37 -27.40 -6.61
C LYS A 137 -3.59 -28.15 -5.57
#